data_eb13b89bbf5de516de6a224ce2d4ea15
#
_entry.id   eb13b89bbf5de516de6a224ce2d4ea15
#
_cell.length_a   1.000
_cell.length_b   1.000
_cell.length_c   1.000
_cell.angle_alpha   90.00
_cell.angle_beta   90.00
_cell.angle_gamma   90.00
#
_symmetry.space_group_name_H-M   'P 1'
#
loop_
_entity.id
_entity.type
_entity.pdbx_description
1 polymer ?
#
loop_
_entity_poly.entity_id
_entity_poly.type
_entity_poly.pdbx_seq_one_letter_code
_entity_poly.pdbx_strand_id
1 'polypeptide(L)'
;MENFAFEVVESARLIRREANRRAAVLGATKAQWRVLARLKRSGDAMRQVELADALDVEPITLCRMIDRLEEAGLVERRRDGADRRAWRIHLTEAAAPVLAKLEKMGIGFNADILTGISAADRETALNVLSRIRANLDQIEQDIGQAS
;
A
#
# COMPACT_ATOMS: atom_id res chain seq x y z
N MET A 1 -8.12 12.68 -27.56
CA MET A 1 -6.81 12.43 -26.91
C MET A 1 -7.06 11.60 -25.67
N GLU A 2 -6.51 10.42 -25.65
CA GLU A 2 -6.57 9.59 -24.47
C GLU A 2 -5.85 10.29 -23.31
N ASN A 3 -6.53 10.42 -22.19
CA ASN A 3 -5.91 10.95 -20.99
C ASN A 3 -5.30 9.78 -20.21
N PHE A 4 -4.03 9.53 -20.43
CA PHE A 4 -3.28 8.43 -19.81
C PHE A 4 -3.42 8.43 -18.28
N ALA A 5 -3.30 9.59 -17.64
CA ALA A 5 -3.43 9.71 -16.20
C ALA A 5 -4.83 9.28 -15.71
N PHE A 6 -5.87 9.65 -16.45
CA PHE A 6 -7.24 9.23 -16.15
C PHE A 6 -7.40 7.71 -16.22
N GLU A 7 -6.86 7.07 -17.25
CA GLU A 7 -6.93 5.61 -17.42
C GLU A 7 -6.20 4.88 -16.29
N VAL A 8 -5.05 5.39 -15.86
CA VAL A 8 -4.31 4.83 -14.72
C VAL A 8 -5.10 4.96 -13.42
N VAL A 9 -5.68 6.13 -13.16
CA VAL A 9 -6.49 6.39 -11.95
C VAL A 9 -7.73 5.52 -11.92
N GLU A 10 -8.44 5.39 -13.05
CA GLU A 10 -9.64 4.56 -13.14
C GLU A 10 -9.31 3.07 -12.98
N SER A 11 -8.23 2.61 -13.59
CA SER A 11 -7.76 1.23 -13.42
C SER A 11 -7.38 0.95 -11.97
N ALA A 12 -6.66 1.87 -11.33
CA ALA A 12 -6.30 1.77 -9.92
C ALA A 12 -7.54 1.71 -9.01
N ARG A 13 -8.58 2.50 -9.31
CA ARG A 13 -9.85 2.49 -8.59
C ARG A 13 -10.52 1.12 -8.66
N LEU A 14 -10.60 0.54 -9.84
CA LEU A 14 -11.21 -0.77 -10.06
C LEU A 14 -10.41 -1.89 -9.40
N ILE A 15 -9.10 -1.85 -9.50
CA ILE A 15 -8.18 -2.79 -8.83
C ILE A 15 -8.40 -2.74 -7.32
N ARG A 16 -8.44 -1.55 -6.74
CA ARG A 16 -8.65 -1.37 -5.30
C ARG A 16 -10.01 -1.89 -4.84
N ARG A 17 -11.05 -1.62 -5.61
CA ARG A 17 -12.41 -2.09 -5.32
C ARG A 17 -12.47 -3.62 -5.27
N GLU A 18 -11.90 -4.29 -6.24
CA GLU A 18 -11.88 -5.76 -6.27
C GLU A 18 -10.98 -6.35 -5.17
N ALA A 19 -9.84 -5.74 -4.89
CA ALA A 19 -8.99 -6.15 -3.78
C ALA A 19 -9.71 -6.04 -2.43
N ASN A 20 -10.45 -4.95 -2.21
CA ASN A 20 -11.28 -4.78 -1.00
C ASN A 20 -12.33 -5.89 -0.88
N ARG A 21 -13.00 -6.23 -1.98
CA ARG A 21 -14.01 -7.28 -2.01
C ARG A 21 -13.42 -8.64 -1.65
N ARG A 22 -12.28 -8.98 -2.21
CA ARG A 22 -11.61 -10.26 -1.94
C ARG A 22 -11.07 -10.33 -0.51
N ALA A 23 -10.52 -9.25 0.00
CA ALA A 23 -10.06 -9.17 1.39
C ALA A 23 -11.22 -9.33 2.37
N ALA A 24 -12.38 -8.76 2.08
CA ALA A 24 -13.59 -8.89 2.90
C ALA A 24 -14.06 -10.35 3.01
N VAL A 25 -13.95 -11.13 1.94
CA VAL A 25 -14.24 -12.57 1.95
C VAL A 25 -13.33 -13.32 2.93
N LEU A 26 -12.10 -12.86 3.14
CA LEU A 26 -11.17 -13.41 4.12
C LEU A 26 -11.37 -12.88 5.53
N GLY A 27 -12.37 -12.01 5.74
CA GLY A 27 -12.61 -11.36 7.02
C GLY A 27 -11.74 -10.14 7.31
N ALA A 28 -10.94 -9.70 6.35
CA ALA A 28 -10.10 -8.51 6.51
C ALA A 28 -10.85 -7.24 6.10
N THR A 29 -10.78 -6.19 6.95
CA THR A 29 -11.28 -4.86 6.60
C THR A 29 -10.37 -4.19 5.58
N LYS A 30 -10.87 -3.14 4.91
CA LYS A 30 -10.05 -2.28 4.03
C LYS A 30 -8.80 -1.77 4.73
N ALA A 31 -8.94 -1.32 5.98
CA ALA A 31 -7.85 -0.83 6.79
C ALA A 31 -6.79 -1.91 7.03
N GLN A 32 -7.22 -3.10 7.46
CA GLN A 32 -6.34 -4.20 7.78
C GLN A 32 -5.47 -4.61 6.60
N TRP A 33 -6.07 -4.96 5.47
CA TRP A 33 -5.29 -5.45 4.34
C TRP A 33 -4.37 -4.39 3.74
N ARG A 34 -4.83 -3.13 3.69
CA ARG A 34 -4.02 -2.03 3.13
C ARG A 34 -2.79 -1.73 3.97
N VAL A 35 -2.97 -1.62 5.28
CA VAL A 35 -1.85 -1.36 6.20
C VAL A 35 -0.89 -2.54 6.25
N LEU A 36 -1.40 -3.75 6.44
CA LEU A 36 -0.59 -4.96 6.54
C LEU A 36 0.20 -5.24 5.26
N ALA A 37 -0.44 -5.11 4.10
CA ALA A 37 0.21 -5.30 2.81
C ALA A 37 1.32 -4.26 2.56
N ARG A 38 1.09 -3.00 2.93
CA ARG A 38 2.09 -1.94 2.78
C ARG A 38 3.29 -2.17 3.69
N LEU A 39 3.07 -2.52 4.95
CA LEU A 39 4.14 -2.82 5.90
C LEU A 39 4.95 -4.03 5.44
N LYS A 40 4.30 -5.07 4.97
CA LYS A 40 4.97 -6.26 4.43
C LYS A 40 5.83 -5.92 3.22
N ARG A 41 5.32 -5.11 2.30
CA ARG A 41 6.04 -4.69 1.09
C ARG A 41 7.26 -3.82 1.41
N SER A 42 7.18 -2.98 2.42
CA SER A 42 8.28 -2.11 2.82
C SER A 42 9.44 -2.84 3.50
N GLY A 43 9.23 -4.07 3.96
CA GLY A 43 10.24 -4.92 4.58
C GLY A 43 10.65 -4.52 6.00
N ASP A 44 10.44 -3.25 6.37
CA ASP A 44 10.77 -2.69 7.67
C ASP A 44 9.63 -1.85 8.23
N ALA A 45 9.78 -1.48 9.49
CA ALA A 45 8.85 -0.59 10.16
C ALA A 45 8.86 0.80 9.55
N MET A 46 7.70 1.23 9.10
CA MET A 46 7.51 2.59 8.60
C MET A 46 7.14 3.53 9.74
N ARG A 47 7.56 4.80 9.61
CA ARG A 47 7.00 5.85 10.45
C ARG A 47 5.52 6.02 10.15
N GLN A 48 4.71 6.31 11.17
CA GLN A 48 3.27 6.45 11.02
C GLN A 48 2.90 7.52 9.98
N VAL A 49 3.63 8.65 9.94
CA VAL A 49 3.41 9.72 8.94
C VAL A 49 3.73 9.26 7.51
N GLU A 50 4.78 8.48 7.32
CA GLU A 50 5.15 7.91 6.02
C GLU A 50 4.11 6.91 5.53
N LEU A 51 3.56 6.13 6.45
CA LEU A 51 2.51 5.16 6.14
C LEU A 51 1.19 5.85 5.73
N ALA A 52 0.82 6.95 6.41
CA ALA A 52 -0.33 7.75 6.03
C ALA A 52 -0.19 8.32 4.61
N ASP A 53 0.97 8.86 4.29
CA ASP A 53 1.29 9.38 2.97
C ASP A 53 1.24 8.26 1.91
N ALA A 54 1.89 7.13 2.18
CA ALA A 54 1.92 6.00 1.27
C ALA A 54 0.54 5.38 0.98
N LEU A 55 -0.39 5.47 1.92
CA LEU A 55 -1.77 4.98 1.77
C LEU A 55 -2.75 6.06 1.31
N ASP A 56 -2.27 7.29 1.12
CA ASP A 56 -3.08 8.45 0.74
C ASP A 56 -4.28 8.63 1.67
N VAL A 57 -4.03 8.61 2.97
CA VAL A 57 -5.03 8.83 4.01
C VAL A 57 -4.59 9.93 4.97
N GLU A 58 -5.55 10.62 5.55
CA GLU A 58 -5.27 11.63 6.56
C GLU A 58 -4.60 11.02 7.79
N PRO A 59 -3.66 11.74 8.45
CA PRO A 59 -2.96 11.23 9.64
C PRO A 59 -3.90 10.74 10.74
N ILE A 60 -5.00 11.45 10.99
CA ILE A 60 -5.98 11.04 12.01
C ILE A 60 -6.70 9.74 11.62
N THR A 61 -6.99 9.56 10.36
CA THR A 61 -7.61 8.32 9.84
C THR A 61 -6.66 7.15 10.03
N LEU A 62 -5.39 7.32 9.66
CA LEU A 62 -4.38 6.28 9.86
C LEU A 62 -4.20 5.95 11.34
N CYS A 63 -4.15 6.96 12.21
CA CYS A 63 -4.05 6.75 13.66
C CYS A 63 -5.13 5.80 14.16
N ARG A 64 -6.37 5.99 13.74
CA ARG A 64 -7.50 5.11 14.09
C ARG A 64 -7.37 3.71 13.50
N MET A 65 -6.88 3.61 12.27
CA MET A 65 -6.60 2.31 11.64
C MET A 65 -5.55 1.52 12.43
N ILE A 66 -4.49 2.18 12.83
CA ILE A 66 -3.42 1.59 13.64
C ILE A 66 -3.92 1.19 15.04
N ASP A 67 -4.74 2.03 15.68
CA ASP A 67 -5.35 1.70 16.98
C ASP A 67 -6.11 0.37 16.92
N ARG A 68 -6.91 0.17 15.89
CA ARG A 68 -7.68 -1.07 15.70
C ARG A 68 -6.79 -2.28 15.43
N LEU A 69 -5.74 -2.10 14.63
CA LEU A 69 -4.78 -3.16 14.34
C LEU A 69 -3.94 -3.53 15.57
N GLU A 70 -3.60 -2.55 16.39
CA GLU A 70 -2.89 -2.76 17.65
C GLU A 70 -3.78 -3.50 18.66
N GLU A 71 -5.05 -3.12 18.78
CA GLU A 71 -6.04 -3.86 19.60
C GLU A 71 -6.21 -5.31 19.14
N ALA A 72 -6.17 -5.56 17.84
CA ALA A 72 -6.22 -6.90 17.27
C ALA A 72 -4.90 -7.67 17.42
N GLY A 73 -3.85 -7.04 17.91
CA GLY A 73 -2.54 -7.65 18.11
C GLY A 73 -1.71 -7.86 16.85
N LEU A 74 -2.09 -7.23 15.74
CA LEU A 74 -1.44 -7.43 14.43
C LEU A 74 -0.27 -6.48 14.17
N VAL A 75 -0.27 -5.32 14.81
CA VAL A 75 0.81 -4.34 14.76
C VAL A 75 1.11 -3.82 16.16
N GLU A 76 2.28 -3.22 16.31
CA GLU A 76 2.64 -2.48 17.52
C GLU A 76 3.36 -1.18 17.15
N ARG A 77 3.09 -0.14 17.94
CA ARG A 77 3.82 1.13 17.86
C ARG A 77 5.08 1.04 18.70
N ARG A 78 6.19 1.45 18.11
CA ARG A 78 7.46 1.63 18.81
C ARG A 78 7.97 3.03 18.57
N ARG A 79 8.62 3.63 19.57
CA ARG A 79 9.28 4.92 19.40
C ARG A 79 10.38 4.82 18.36
N ASP A 80 10.48 5.83 17.51
CA ASP A 80 11.59 5.97 16.57
C ASP A 80 12.88 6.25 17.36
N GLY A 81 13.96 5.55 17.00
CA GLY A 81 15.25 5.70 17.69
C GLY A 81 15.91 7.07 17.47
N ALA A 82 15.58 7.76 16.37
CA ALA A 82 16.15 9.05 16.01
C ALA A 82 15.26 10.23 16.44
N ASP A 83 13.94 10.05 16.48
CA ASP A 83 12.96 11.07 16.85
C ASP A 83 11.94 10.51 17.84
N ARG A 84 12.03 10.91 19.10
CA ARG A 84 11.13 10.46 20.18
C ARG A 84 9.67 10.87 19.99
N ARG A 85 9.38 11.81 19.08
CA ARG A 85 8.02 12.24 18.76
C ARG A 85 7.36 11.35 17.71
N ALA A 86 8.16 10.59 16.97
CA ALA A 86 7.69 9.74 15.90
C ALA A 86 7.42 8.31 16.40
N TRP A 87 6.35 7.72 15.84
CA TRP A 87 6.02 6.33 15.99
C TRP A 87 6.43 5.55 14.75
N ARG A 88 7.03 4.38 14.96
CA ARG A 88 7.22 3.36 13.93
C ARG A 88 6.22 2.24 14.14
N ILE A 89 5.66 1.77 13.06
CA ILE A 89 4.65 0.71 13.08
C ILE A 89 5.32 -0.61 12.67
N HIS A 90 5.28 -1.58 13.57
CA HIS A 90 5.87 -2.89 13.38
C HIS A 90 4.78 -3.95 13.25
N LEU A 91 4.96 -4.90 12.33
CA LEU A 91 4.17 -6.11 12.28
C LEU A 91 4.53 -7.01 13.48
N THR A 92 3.54 -7.64 14.07
CA THR A 92 3.72 -8.65 15.12
C THR A 92 3.78 -10.06 14.52
N GLU A 93 4.19 -11.04 15.31
CA GLU A 93 4.15 -12.44 14.89
C GLU A 93 2.72 -12.91 14.61
N ALA A 94 1.73 -12.39 15.33
CA ALA A 94 0.32 -12.70 15.11
C ALA A 94 -0.20 -12.24 13.74
N ALA A 95 0.47 -11.31 13.09
CA ALA A 95 0.14 -10.88 11.73
C ALA A 95 0.50 -11.92 10.67
N ALA A 96 1.44 -12.82 10.93
CA ALA A 96 1.94 -13.78 9.94
C ALA A 96 0.85 -14.64 9.28
N PRO A 97 -0.11 -15.25 10.01
CA PRO A 97 -1.19 -16.02 9.39
C PRO A 97 -2.11 -15.16 8.51
N VAL A 98 -2.40 -13.93 8.94
CA VAL A 98 -3.23 -12.98 8.17
C VAL A 98 -2.52 -12.59 6.88
N LEU A 99 -1.23 -12.25 6.98
CA LEU A 99 -0.39 -11.92 5.83
C LEU A 99 -0.30 -13.06 4.83
N ALA A 100 -0.17 -14.31 5.29
CA ALA A 100 -0.12 -15.47 4.42
C ALA A 100 -1.41 -15.62 3.60
N LYS A 101 -2.57 -15.40 4.20
CA LYS A 101 -3.87 -15.41 3.50
C LYS A 101 -3.99 -14.28 2.49
N LEU A 102 -3.56 -13.08 2.87
CA LEU A 102 -3.59 -11.91 2.00
C LEU A 102 -2.63 -12.08 0.82
N GLU A 103 -1.45 -12.64 1.04
CA GLU A 103 -0.47 -12.94 -0.02
C GLU A 103 -1.03 -13.94 -1.03
N LYS A 104 -1.62 -15.03 -0.57
CA LYS A 104 -2.28 -16.01 -1.43
C LYS A 104 -3.41 -15.40 -2.25
N MET A 105 -4.23 -14.58 -1.61
CA MET A 105 -5.28 -13.81 -2.30
C MET A 105 -4.67 -12.90 -3.36
N GLY A 106 -3.61 -12.18 -3.03
CA GLY A 106 -2.92 -11.27 -3.95
C GLY A 106 -2.35 -11.95 -5.18
N ILE A 107 -1.77 -13.13 -5.01
CA ILE A 107 -1.25 -13.94 -6.14
C ILE A 107 -2.38 -14.31 -7.10
N GLY A 108 -3.49 -14.83 -6.57
CA GLY A 108 -4.66 -15.19 -7.38
C GLY A 108 -5.29 -13.98 -8.07
N PHE A 109 -5.43 -12.88 -7.34
CA PHE A 109 -5.93 -11.62 -7.89
C PHE A 109 -5.05 -11.09 -9.03
N ASN A 110 -3.74 -11.08 -8.81
CA ASN A 110 -2.79 -10.62 -9.83
C ASN A 110 -2.86 -11.47 -11.10
N ALA A 111 -3.00 -12.78 -10.95
CA ALA A 111 -3.19 -13.69 -12.08
C ALA A 111 -4.48 -13.36 -12.85
N ASP A 112 -5.57 -13.10 -12.13
CA ASP A 112 -6.88 -12.81 -12.73
C ASP A 112 -6.89 -11.52 -13.53
N ILE A 113 -6.36 -10.43 -12.97
CA ILE A 113 -6.34 -9.13 -13.67
C ILE A 113 -5.37 -9.10 -14.85
N LEU A 114 -4.43 -10.02 -14.91
CA LEU A 114 -3.45 -10.14 -15.99
C LEU A 114 -3.83 -11.22 -17.02
N THR A 115 -5.01 -11.80 -16.92
CA THR A 115 -5.49 -12.79 -17.87
C THR A 115 -5.46 -12.25 -19.31
N GLY A 116 -4.86 -13.00 -20.22
CA GLY A 116 -4.76 -12.61 -21.64
C GLY A 116 -3.68 -11.58 -21.95
N ILE A 117 -2.93 -11.13 -20.94
CA ILE A 117 -1.84 -10.17 -21.12
C ILE A 117 -0.51 -10.93 -21.17
N SER A 118 0.26 -10.74 -22.25
CA SER A 118 1.55 -11.42 -22.43
C SER A 118 2.58 -11.02 -21.38
N ALA A 119 3.56 -11.88 -21.15
CA ALA A 119 4.66 -11.57 -20.23
C ALA A 119 5.44 -10.30 -20.65
N ALA A 120 5.63 -10.11 -21.97
CA ALA A 120 6.31 -8.94 -22.50
C ALA A 120 5.52 -7.65 -22.23
N ASP A 121 4.20 -7.68 -22.42
CA ASP A 121 3.35 -6.51 -22.12
C ASP A 121 3.30 -6.19 -20.62
N ARG A 122 3.29 -7.22 -19.77
CA ARG A 122 3.37 -7.03 -18.31
C ARG A 122 4.66 -6.35 -17.91
N GLU A 123 5.79 -6.79 -18.45
CA GLU A 123 7.10 -6.19 -18.19
C GLU A 123 7.15 -4.74 -18.65
N THR A 124 6.65 -4.47 -19.85
CA THR A 124 6.55 -3.11 -20.40
C THR A 124 5.69 -2.21 -19.50
N ALA A 125 4.52 -2.70 -19.08
CA ALA A 125 3.63 -1.94 -18.19
C ALA A 125 4.30 -1.62 -16.85
N LEU A 126 4.97 -2.58 -16.23
CA LEU A 126 5.70 -2.36 -14.97
C LEU A 126 6.83 -1.35 -15.13
N ASN A 127 7.55 -1.41 -16.24
CA ASN A 127 8.61 -0.45 -16.55
C ASN A 127 8.06 0.96 -16.72
N VAL A 128 6.96 1.11 -17.47
CA VAL A 128 6.29 2.40 -17.65
C VAL A 128 5.83 2.98 -16.32
N LEU A 129 5.16 2.19 -15.49
CA LEU A 129 4.71 2.63 -14.16
C LEU A 129 5.89 3.06 -13.26
N SER A 130 7.00 2.34 -13.31
CA SER A 130 8.22 2.70 -12.57
C SER A 130 8.78 4.05 -13.01
N ARG A 131 8.83 4.30 -14.33
CA ARG A 131 9.29 5.57 -14.90
C ARG A 131 8.36 6.73 -14.55
N ILE A 132 7.06 6.49 -14.54
CA ILE A 132 6.08 7.50 -14.11
C ILE A 132 6.32 7.90 -12.66
N ARG A 133 6.55 6.94 -11.76
CA ARG A 133 6.87 7.25 -10.36
C ARG A 133 8.15 8.08 -10.24
N ALA A 134 9.20 7.72 -10.96
CA ALA A 134 10.45 8.49 -10.96
C ALA A 134 10.26 9.93 -11.46
N ASN A 135 9.43 10.12 -12.50
CA ASN A 135 9.11 11.46 -13.00
C ASN A 135 8.33 12.29 -11.97
N LEU A 136 7.40 11.66 -11.26
CA LEU A 136 6.61 12.33 -10.21
C LEU A 136 7.51 12.75 -9.04
N ASP A 137 8.42 11.89 -8.60
CA ASP A 137 9.40 12.20 -7.55
C ASP A 137 10.28 13.41 -7.96
N GLN A 138 10.69 13.47 -9.23
CA GLN A 138 11.47 14.61 -9.74
C GLN A 138 10.67 15.91 -9.71
N ILE A 139 9.40 15.87 -10.10
CA ILE A 139 8.50 17.03 -10.07
C ILE A 139 8.35 17.56 -8.64
N GLU A 140 8.18 16.67 -7.66
CA GLU A 140 8.09 17.05 -6.24
C GLU A 140 9.36 17.73 -5.74
N GLN A 141 10.54 17.19 -6.10
CA GLN A 141 11.83 17.76 -5.73
C GLN A 141 12.02 19.16 -6.34
N ASP A 142 11.64 19.34 -7.58
CA ASP A 142 11.76 20.63 -8.28
C ASP A 142 10.87 21.70 -7.62
N ILE A 143 9.65 21.34 -7.20
CA ILE A 143 8.74 22.22 -6.47
C ILE A 143 9.32 22.57 -5.09
N GLY A 144 9.87 21.58 -4.38
CA GLY A 144 10.48 21.77 -3.06
C GLY A 144 11.71 22.69 -3.08
N GLN A 145 12.46 22.72 -4.18
CA GLN A 145 13.62 23.60 -4.35
C GLN A 145 13.25 25.03 -4.76
N ALA A 146 12.07 25.22 -5.32
CA ALA A 146 11.58 26.52 -5.76
C ALA A 146 10.85 27.33 -4.66
N SER A 147 10.67 26.74 -3.46
CA SER A 147 10.01 27.35 -2.29
C SER A 147 11.01 27.80 -1.24
#